data_c71a9665a6c58c8192472c48005e4dd0
#
_entry.id   c71a9665a6c58c8192472c48005e4dd0
#
_cell.length_a   1.000
_cell.length_b   1.000
_cell.length_c   1.000
_cell.angle_alpha   90.00
_cell.angle_beta   90.00
_cell.angle_gamma   90.00
#
_symmetry.space_group_name_H-M   'P 1'
#
loop_
_entity.id
_entity.type
_entity.pdbx_description
1 polymer ?
#
loop_
_entity_poly.entity_id
_entity_poly.type
_entity_poly.pdbx_seq_one_letter_code
_entity_poly.pdbx_strand_id
1 'polypeptide(L)'
;LRGLYDKIGVGKQVLSRGRYADVDSEYVPLGEDQRRKLQGQIDAFYKGFVSRVAEGRKKSFEQIEPLAQGRVWLGAQAKQNGLVDELGGLDRAIELVKQKAHLAATDRITLVPYPGKRSVFEMLFSRSDESAAIDVKLKKLLGQIPIGTLSRGGFLKLMPYSIQVK
;
A
#
# COMPACT_ATOMS: atom_id res chain seq x y z
N LEU A 1 -10.03 15.83 -13.95
CA LEU A 1 -11.04 14.93 -14.56
C LEU A 1 -12.26 15.65 -15.14
N ARG A 2 -12.42 16.97 -14.92
CA ARG A 2 -13.59 17.77 -15.39
C ARG A 2 -13.92 17.53 -16.87
N GLY A 3 -12.94 17.63 -17.77
CA GLY A 3 -13.16 17.44 -19.20
C GLY A 3 -13.61 16.02 -19.61
N LEU A 4 -13.36 15.00 -18.78
CA LEU A 4 -13.92 13.67 -18.99
C LEU A 4 -15.40 13.65 -18.59
N TYR A 5 -15.74 14.22 -17.45
CA TYR A 5 -17.13 14.29 -16.97
C TYR A 5 -18.02 15.07 -17.96
N ASP A 6 -17.52 16.19 -18.49
CA ASP A 6 -18.25 16.97 -19.50
C ASP A 6 -18.52 16.13 -20.76
N LYS A 7 -17.57 15.29 -21.20
CA LYS A 7 -17.74 14.43 -22.38
C LYS A 7 -18.77 13.31 -22.21
N ILE A 8 -18.90 12.80 -20.98
CA ILE A 8 -19.85 11.71 -20.68
C ILE A 8 -21.18 12.23 -20.10
N GLY A 9 -21.39 13.56 -20.10
CA GLY A 9 -22.63 14.18 -19.63
C GLY A 9 -22.85 14.10 -18.12
N VAL A 10 -21.78 13.90 -17.32
CA VAL A 10 -21.86 13.90 -15.85
C VAL A 10 -21.65 15.28 -15.30
N GLY A 11 -22.71 15.87 -14.73
CA GLY A 11 -22.63 17.11 -13.95
C GLY A 11 -22.17 16.82 -12.51
N LYS A 12 -21.12 17.53 -12.04
CA LYS A 12 -20.64 17.45 -10.66
C LYS A 12 -20.60 18.84 -10.04
N GLN A 13 -21.22 18.99 -8.89
CA GLN A 13 -21.15 20.22 -8.10
C GLN A 13 -20.26 19.96 -6.88
N VAL A 14 -19.27 20.83 -6.67
CA VAL A 14 -18.39 20.77 -5.51
C VAL A 14 -18.88 21.76 -4.47
N LEU A 15 -19.32 21.28 -3.32
CA LEU A 15 -19.66 22.08 -2.16
C LEU A 15 -18.51 22.00 -1.18
N SER A 16 -17.82 23.12 -0.96
CA SER A 16 -16.69 23.19 -0.05
C SER A 16 -16.95 24.21 1.06
N ARG A 17 -16.52 23.90 2.29
CA ARG A 17 -16.55 24.82 3.41
C ARG A 17 -15.17 24.85 4.06
N GLY A 18 -14.47 25.97 3.90
CA GLY A 18 -13.08 26.13 4.38
C GLY A 18 -12.12 26.42 3.23
N ARG A 19 -11.05 27.15 3.53
CA ARG A 19 -10.09 27.69 2.54
C ARG A 19 -9.40 26.61 1.68
N TYR A 20 -9.23 25.41 2.24
CA TYR A 20 -8.50 24.30 1.60
C TYR A 20 -9.32 23.02 1.53
N ALA A 21 -10.64 23.11 1.67
CA ALA A 21 -11.52 21.94 1.73
C ALA A 21 -11.62 21.18 0.40
N ASP A 22 -11.25 21.80 -0.70
CA ASP A 22 -11.30 21.26 -2.06
C ASP A 22 -9.92 20.98 -2.66
N VAL A 23 -8.86 21.00 -1.83
CA VAL A 23 -7.47 20.76 -2.28
C VAL A 23 -7.30 19.42 -2.98
N ASP A 24 -8.04 18.40 -2.55
CA ASP A 24 -8.00 17.05 -3.14
C ASP A 24 -9.09 16.84 -4.22
N SER A 25 -9.74 17.93 -4.66
CA SER A 25 -10.79 17.84 -5.66
C SER A 25 -10.21 17.46 -7.03
N GLU A 26 -10.69 16.40 -7.60
CA GLU A 26 -10.38 16.00 -8.99
C GLU A 26 -11.07 16.88 -10.04
N TYR A 27 -12.04 17.70 -9.63
CA TYR A 27 -12.90 18.49 -10.50
C TYR A 27 -12.52 19.97 -10.55
N VAL A 28 -12.06 20.52 -9.44
CA VAL A 28 -11.60 21.91 -9.33
C VAL A 28 -10.10 21.98 -9.49
N PRO A 29 -9.56 22.86 -10.37
CA PRO A 29 -8.11 23.04 -10.47
C PRO A 29 -7.54 23.63 -9.18
N LEU A 30 -6.32 23.25 -8.83
CA LEU A 30 -5.60 23.82 -7.69
C LEU A 30 -5.33 25.31 -7.90
N GLY A 31 -5.79 26.13 -6.96
CA GLY A 31 -5.41 27.53 -6.86
C GLY A 31 -3.98 27.72 -6.34
N GLU A 32 -3.41 28.92 -6.51
CA GLU A 32 -2.04 29.25 -6.10
C GLU A 32 -1.79 29.05 -4.60
N ASP A 33 -2.75 29.40 -3.76
CA ASP A 33 -2.69 29.20 -2.32
C ASP A 33 -2.68 27.73 -1.93
N GLN A 34 -3.54 26.94 -2.58
CA GLN A 34 -3.62 25.50 -2.37
C GLN A 34 -2.32 24.81 -2.80
N ARG A 35 -1.77 25.24 -3.95
CA ARG A 35 -0.50 24.74 -4.46
C ARG A 35 0.63 25.02 -3.47
N ARG A 36 0.75 26.26 -2.97
CA ARG A 36 1.75 26.61 -1.96
C ARG A 36 1.58 25.80 -0.67
N LYS A 37 0.35 25.61 -0.23
CA LYS A 37 0.06 24.80 0.96
C LYS A 37 0.48 23.35 0.76
N LEU A 38 0.13 22.76 -0.37
CA LEU A 38 0.49 21.37 -0.71
C LEU A 38 2.01 21.23 -0.84
N GLN A 39 2.69 22.17 -1.51
CA GLN A 39 4.14 22.17 -1.62
C GLN A 39 4.81 22.20 -0.23
N GLY A 40 4.36 23.10 0.65
CA GLY A 40 4.89 23.17 2.02
C GLY A 40 4.68 21.88 2.84
N GLN A 41 3.57 21.18 2.61
CA GLN A 41 3.33 19.88 3.24
C GLN A 41 4.26 18.79 2.69
N ILE A 42 4.46 18.77 1.37
CA ILE A 42 5.38 17.83 0.72
C ILE A 42 6.82 18.08 1.21
N ASP A 43 7.26 19.32 1.25
CA ASP A 43 8.60 19.70 1.73
C ASP A 43 8.80 19.29 3.20
N ALA A 44 7.82 19.54 4.05
CA ALA A 44 7.86 19.14 5.44
C ALA A 44 7.92 17.62 5.61
N PHE A 45 7.12 16.90 4.84
CA PHE A 45 7.12 15.43 4.83
C PHE A 45 8.47 14.87 4.34
N TYR A 46 9.01 15.42 3.25
CA TYR A 46 10.31 15.02 2.70
C TYR A 46 11.44 15.25 3.71
N LYS A 47 11.52 16.44 4.31
CA LYS A 47 12.50 16.75 5.35
C LYS A 47 12.39 15.78 6.53
N GLY A 48 11.18 15.52 6.99
CA GLY A 48 10.93 14.55 8.08
C GLY A 48 11.37 13.13 7.72
N PHE A 49 11.13 12.71 6.48
CA PHE A 49 11.57 11.42 5.96
C PHE A 49 13.10 11.32 5.96
N VAL A 50 13.79 12.27 5.33
CA VAL A 50 15.27 12.27 5.25
C VAL A 50 15.90 12.32 6.65
N SER A 51 15.34 13.12 7.57
CA SER A 51 15.82 13.22 8.95
C SER A 51 15.73 11.88 9.69
N ARG A 52 14.62 11.16 9.54
CA ARG A 52 14.45 9.82 10.16
C ARG A 52 15.44 8.80 9.61
N VAL A 53 15.72 8.86 8.29
CA VAL A 53 16.73 7.99 7.69
C VAL A 53 18.12 8.34 8.20
N ALA A 54 18.45 9.63 8.29
CA ALA A 54 19.71 10.11 8.82
C ALA A 54 19.93 9.64 10.26
N GLU A 55 18.94 9.81 11.12
CA GLU A 55 18.96 9.33 12.52
C GLU A 55 19.14 7.81 12.58
N GLY A 56 18.34 7.05 11.85
CA GLY A 56 18.42 5.59 11.82
C GLY A 56 19.75 5.07 11.28
N ARG A 57 20.41 5.82 10.40
CA ARG A 57 21.73 5.51 9.83
C ARG A 57 22.91 6.17 10.54
N LYS A 58 22.65 6.93 11.61
CA LYS A 58 23.67 7.69 12.35
C LYS A 58 24.52 8.59 11.43
N LYS A 59 23.86 9.21 10.45
CA LYS A 59 24.44 10.11 9.46
C LYS A 59 23.79 11.49 9.59
N SER A 60 24.42 12.52 9.01
CA SER A 60 23.82 13.83 8.94
C SER A 60 22.76 13.92 7.82
N PHE A 61 21.89 14.93 7.89
CA PHE A 61 20.90 15.20 6.86
C PHE A 61 21.56 15.40 5.50
N GLU A 62 22.66 16.16 5.45
CA GLU A 62 23.41 16.51 4.24
C GLU A 62 24.07 15.30 3.58
N GLN A 63 24.35 14.25 4.36
CA GLN A 63 24.88 12.99 3.85
C GLN A 63 23.80 12.08 3.24
N ILE A 64 22.57 12.16 3.75
CA ILE A 64 21.46 11.33 3.28
C ILE A 64 20.69 12.00 2.15
N GLU A 65 20.53 13.30 2.19
CA GLU A 65 19.73 14.06 1.21
C GLU A 65 20.13 13.76 -0.25
N PRO A 66 21.43 13.75 -0.65
CA PRO A 66 21.82 13.40 -2.02
C PRO A 66 21.51 11.95 -2.43
N LEU A 67 21.35 11.05 -1.45
CA LEU A 67 20.97 9.66 -1.68
C LEU A 67 19.45 9.47 -1.80
N ALA A 68 18.68 10.43 -1.34
CA ALA A 68 17.23 10.42 -1.40
C ALA A 68 16.73 10.97 -2.76
N GLN A 69 16.23 12.16 -2.85
CA GLN A 69 15.82 12.89 -4.06
C GLN A 69 15.03 12.06 -5.08
N GLY A 70 14.17 11.13 -4.62
CA GLY A 70 13.40 10.24 -5.49
C GLY A 70 14.22 9.18 -6.23
N ARG A 71 15.48 8.96 -5.88
CA ARG A 71 16.34 7.95 -6.50
C ARG A 71 15.99 6.55 -6.04
N VAL A 72 16.09 5.61 -6.97
CA VAL A 72 15.95 4.18 -6.72
C VAL A 72 17.32 3.51 -6.81
N TRP A 73 17.68 2.74 -5.80
CA TRP A 73 18.96 2.07 -5.69
C TRP A 73 18.81 0.56 -5.81
N LEU A 74 19.71 -0.08 -6.52
CA LEU A 74 19.90 -1.53 -6.44
C LEU A 74 20.41 -1.91 -5.04
N GLY A 75 20.09 -3.11 -4.55
CA GLY A 75 20.52 -3.55 -3.23
C GLY A 75 22.03 -3.40 -2.98
N ALA A 76 22.88 -3.77 -3.97
CA ALA A 76 24.31 -3.60 -3.88
C ALA A 76 24.74 -2.13 -3.71
N GLN A 77 24.14 -1.23 -4.48
CA GLN A 77 24.39 0.21 -4.39
C GLN A 77 23.89 0.78 -3.06
N ALA A 78 22.71 0.35 -2.61
CA ALA A 78 22.15 0.76 -1.32
C ALA A 78 23.06 0.34 -0.15
N LYS A 79 23.68 -0.84 -0.24
CA LYS A 79 24.69 -1.29 0.73
C LYS A 79 25.94 -0.42 0.69
N GLN A 80 26.48 -0.12 -0.49
CA GLN A 80 27.63 0.76 -0.65
C GLN A 80 27.39 2.16 -0.09
N ASN A 81 26.17 2.69 -0.31
CA ASN A 81 25.74 3.99 0.20
C ASN A 81 25.42 3.97 1.71
N GLY A 82 25.42 2.79 2.34
CA GLY A 82 25.09 2.62 3.75
C GLY A 82 23.60 2.76 4.09
N LEU A 83 22.72 2.60 3.10
CA LEU A 83 21.26 2.58 3.30
C LEU A 83 20.76 1.20 3.71
N VAL A 84 21.52 0.15 3.41
CA VAL A 84 21.22 -1.25 3.74
C VAL A 84 22.42 -1.86 4.42
N ASP A 85 22.21 -2.65 5.47
CA ASP A 85 23.28 -3.26 6.26
C ASP A 85 23.80 -4.55 5.60
N GLU A 86 22.87 -5.40 5.13
CA GLU A 86 23.23 -6.68 4.52
C GLU A 86 22.37 -6.96 3.29
N LEU A 87 22.94 -7.78 2.39
CA LEU A 87 22.26 -8.32 1.23
C LEU A 87 21.85 -9.76 1.51
N GLY A 88 20.65 -10.13 1.13
CA GLY A 88 20.14 -11.48 1.29
C GLY A 88 18.64 -11.58 1.06
N GLY A 89 18.15 -12.80 1.06
CA GLY A 89 16.72 -13.10 1.01
C GLY A 89 16.10 -13.23 2.41
N LEU A 90 14.91 -13.83 2.44
CA LEU A 90 14.17 -14.08 3.67
C LEU A 90 14.98 -14.96 4.66
N ASP A 91 15.70 -15.95 4.15
CA ASP A 91 16.52 -16.84 4.98
C ASP A 91 17.57 -16.06 5.76
N ARG A 92 18.27 -15.13 5.09
CA ARG A 92 19.25 -14.26 5.76
C ARG A 92 18.60 -13.35 6.80
N ALA A 93 17.42 -12.81 6.50
CA ALA A 93 16.67 -12.01 7.46
C ALA A 93 16.29 -12.84 8.71
N ILE A 94 15.87 -14.09 8.53
CA ILE A 94 15.54 -15.01 9.61
C ILE A 94 16.78 -15.29 10.48
N GLU A 95 17.95 -15.56 9.87
CA GLU A 95 19.20 -15.75 10.59
C GLU A 95 19.55 -14.54 11.46
N LEU A 96 19.47 -13.34 10.90
CA LEU A 96 19.75 -12.11 11.63
C LEU A 96 18.78 -11.89 12.80
N VAL A 97 17.50 -12.21 12.61
CA VAL A 97 16.51 -12.16 13.70
C VAL A 97 16.86 -13.15 14.80
N LYS A 98 17.22 -14.40 14.45
CA LYS A 98 17.66 -15.39 15.44
C LYS A 98 18.87 -14.90 16.22
N GLN A 99 19.88 -14.36 15.55
CA GLN A 99 21.08 -13.81 16.19
C GLN A 99 20.73 -12.68 17.16
N LYS A 100 19.89 -11.73 16.73
CA LYS A 100 19.47 -10.61 17.59
C LYS A 100 18.59 -11.04 18.76
N ALA A 101 17.82 -12.11 18.60
CA ALA A 101 16.98 -12.69 19.64
C ALA A 101 17.73 -13.69 20.54
N HIS A 102 19.04 -13.88 20.31
CA HIS A 102 19.87 -14.86 21.04
C HIS A 102 19.34 -16.30 20.96
N LEU A 103 18.71 -16.66 19.82
CA LEU A 103 18.25 -18.02 19.53
C LEU A 103 19.35 -18.83 18.84
N ALA A 104 19.38 -20.16 19.09
CA ALA A 104 20.27 -21.02 18.37
C ALA A 104 19.92 -21.12 16.88
N ALA A 105 20.90 -21.31 16.02
CA ALA A 105 20.67 -21.47 14.58
C ALA A 105 19.71 -22.63 14.27
N THR A 106 19.75 -23.68 15.10
CA THR A 106 18.93 -24.91 15.00
C THR A 106 17.50 -24.72 15.49
N ASP A 107 17.19 -23.64 16.22
CA ASP A 107 15.86 -23.42 16.77
C ASP A 107 14.85 -23.30 15.65
N ARG A 108 13.73 -24.01 15.78
CA ARG A 108 12.64 -23.91 14.84
C ARG A 108 11.81 -22.66 15.13
N ILE A 109 11.58 -21.87 14.10
CA ILE A 109 10.70 -20.70 14.16
C ILE A 109 9.51 -20.92 13.23
N THR A 110 8.35 -20.43 13.64
CA THR A 110 7.15 -20.45 12.80
C THR A 110 6.95 -19.05 12.22
N LEU A 111 6.90 -18.96 10.89
CA LEU A 111 6.57 -17.72 10.21
C LEU A 111 5.06 -17.56 10.15
N VAL A 112 4.54 -16.53 10.80
CA VAL A 112 3.11 -16.20 10.78
C VAL A 112 2.91 -15.02 9.84
N PRO A 113 2.20 -15.18 8.71
CA PRO A 113 1.89 -14.08 7.82
C PRO A 113 0.90 -13.12 8.49
N TYR A 114 1.19 -11.82 8.45
CA TYR A 114 0.28 -10.80 8.94
C TYR A 114 0.10 -9.68 7.89
N PRO A 115 -1.13 -9.28 7.56
CA PRO A 115 -2.39 -9.87 8.03
C PRO A 115 -2.59 -11.30 7.56
N GLY A 116 -3.27 -12.11 8.37
CA GLY A 116 -3.65 -13.48 7.99
C GLY A 116 -4.38 -13.48 6.65
N LYS A 117 -4.20 -14.53 5.86
CA LYS A 117 -4.93 -14.68 4.59
C LYS A 117 -6.42 -14.69 4.88
N ARG A 118 -7.11 -13.60 4.57
CA ARG A 118 -8.57 -13.59 4.60
C ARG A 118 -9.08 -14.49 3.49
N SER A 119 -10.05 -15.35 3.80
CA SER A 119 -10.78 -16.11 2.80
C SER A 119 -11.41 -15.13 1.80
N VAL A 120 -11.43 -15.49 0.52
CA VAL A 120 -12.15 -14.71 -0.51
C VAL A 120 -13.60 -14.47 -0.09
N PHE A 121 -14.16 -15.41 0.64
CA PHE A 121 -15.49 -15.32 1.22
C PHE A 121 -15.59 -14.24 2.30
N GLU A 122 -14.64 -14.15 3.22
CA GLU A 122 -14.56 -13.06 4.21
C GLU A 122 -14.36 -11.71 3.56
N MET A 123 -13.58 -11.63 2.46
CA MET A 123 -13.37 -10.39 1.71
C MET A 123 -14.66 -9.91 1.02
N LEU A 124 -15.48 -10.82 0.52
CA LEU A 124 -16.78 -10.49 -0.06
C LEU A 124 -17.80 -10.03 1.00
N PHE A 125 -17.77 -10.63 2.19
CA PHE A 125 -18.72 -10.33 3.25
C PHE A 125 -18.29 -9.20 4.18
N SER A 126 -16.99 -8.98 4.39
CA SER A 126 -16.51 -7.85 5.21
C SER A 126 -16.63 -6.50 4.52
N ARG A 127 -16.86 -6.47 3.21
CA ARG A 127 -17.12 -5.23 2.46
C ARG A 127 -18.55 -4.72 2.63
N SER A 128 -19.38 -5.42 3.39
CA SER A 128 -20.81 -5.11 3.54
C SER A 128 -21.13 -4.13 4.67
N ASP A 129 -20.15 -3.66 5.46
CA ASP A 129 -20.46 -2.77 6.59
C ASP A 129 -20.41 -1.26 6.26
N GLU A 130 -19.89 -0.86 5.10
CA GLU A 130 -19.81 0.58 4.79
C GLU A 130 -20.45 1.06 3.47
N SER A 131 -20.92 0.20 2.61
CA SER A 131 -21.62 0.70 1.41
C SER A 131 -22.57 -0.31 0.79
N ALA A 132 -23.81 0.09 0.74
CA ALA A 132 -24.91 -0.45 -0.03
C ALA A 132 -25.47 -1.79 0.44
N ALA A 133 -26.72 -1.75 0.84
CA ALA A 133 -27.62 -2.89 0.92
C ALA A 133 -27.45 -3.74 -0.35
N ILE A 134 -26.60 -4.76 -0.26
CA ILE A 134 -26.62 -5.85 -1.25
C ILE A 134 -28.01 -6.43 -1.16
N ASP A 135 -28.76 -6.24 -2.23
CA ASP A 135 -30.15 -6.64 -2.36
C ASP A 135 -30.32 -8.06 -1.77
N VAL A 136 -31.27 -8.21 -0.87
CA VAL A 136 -31.61 -9.49 -0.20
C VAL A 136 -31.79 -10.61 -1.24
N LYS A 137 -32.18 -10.28 -2.49
CA LYS A 137 -32.26 -11.19 -3.62
C LYS A 137 -30.89 -11.76 -4.04
N LEU A 138 -29.81 -10.96 -3.99
CA LEU A 138 -28.47 -11.41 -4.33
C LEU A 138 -27.90 -12.37 -3.27
N LYS A 139 -28.20 -12.09 -1.99
CA LYS A 139 -27.89 -13.02 -0.87
C LYS A 139 -28.60 -14.36 -1.02
N LYS A 140 -29.85 -14.36 -1.49
CA LYS A 140 -30.64 -15.57 -1.69
C LYS A 140 -30.15 -16.38 -2.91
N LEU A 141 -29.68 -15.70 -3.97
CA LEU A 141 -29.09 -16.34 -5.15
C LEU A 141 -27.71 -16.96 -4.86
N LEU A 142 -26.86 -16.25 -4.09
CA LEU A 142 -25.55 -16.75 -3.67
C LEU A 142 -25.64 -17.91 -2.68
N GLY A 143 -26.68 -17.95 -1.83
CA GLY A 143 -26.95 -19.06 -0.92
C GLY A 143 -27.41 -20.35 -1.60
N GLN A 144 -27.80 -20.30 -2.88
CA GLN A 144 -28.21 -21.48 -3.67
C GLN A 144 -27.04 -22.10 -4.45
N ILE A 145 -25.86 -21.48 -4.49
CA ILE A 145 -24.67 -22.04 -5.14
C ILE A 145 -24.01 -23.05 -4.19
N PRO A 146 -23.93 -24.34 -4.57
CA PRO A 146 -23.27 -25.34 -3.73
C PRO A 146 -21.80 -24.95 -3.50
N ILE A 147 -21.42 -24.72 -2.25
CA ILE A 147 -20.08 -24.30 -1.83
C ILE A 147 -18.99 -25.26 -2.36
N GLY A 148 -19.34 -26.53 -2.58
CA GLY A 148 -18.44 -27.54 -3.14
C GLY A 148 -17.96 -27.27 -4.58
N THR A 149 -18.67 -26.45 -5.36
CA THR A 149 -18.25 -26.07 -6.72
C THR A 149 -17.27 -24.89 -6.73
N LEU A 150 -17.30 -24.05 -5.71
CA LEU A 150 -16.37 -22.94 -5.53
C LEU A 150 -14.98 -23.41 -5.04
N SER A 151 -14.93 -24.48 -4.25
CA SER A 151 -13.67 -25.05 -3.75
C SER A 151 -12.88 -25.86 -4.79
N ARG A 152 -13.50 -26.26 -5.91
CA ARG A 152 -12.86 -27.02 -6.99
C ARG A 152 -12.23 -26.16 -8.09
N GLY A 153 -11.95 -24.90 -7.86
CA GLY A 153 -11.12 -24.07 -8.75
C GLY A 153 -11.77 -23.65 -10.07
N GLY A 154 -13.08 -23.86 -10.25
CA GLY A 154 -13.79 -23.50 -11.48
C GLY A 154 -13.91 -22.00 -11.71
N PHE A 155 -14.06 -21.22 -10.65
CA PHE A 155 -14.18 -19.75 -10.74
C PHE A 155 -12.84 -19.04 -10.94
N LEU A 156 -11.72 -19.64 -10.51
CA LEU A 156 -10.37 -19.10 -10.73
C LEU A 156 -9.90 -19.21 -12.19
N LYS A 157 -10.54 -20.05 -13.01
CA LYS A 157 -10.26 -20.14 -14.45
C LYS A 157 -10.75 -18.94 -15.26
N LEU A 158 -11.58 -18.07 -14.70
CA LEU A 158 -12.08 -16.86 -15.34
C LEU A 158 -11.23 -15.62 -15.03
N MET A 159 -10.22 -15.73 -14.15
CA MET A 159 -9.28 -14.65 -13.92
C MET A 159 -8.13 -14.73 -14.93
N PRO A 160 -7.85 -13.65 -15.69
CA PRO A 160 -6.84 -13.66 -16.74
C PRO A 160 -5.40 -13.76 -16.21
N TYR A 161 -5.17 -13.76 -14.89
CA TYR A 161 -3.85 -13.86 -14.29
C TYR A 161 -3.88 -14.74 -13.04
N SER A 162 -3.22 -15.89 -13.11
CA SER A 162 -2.85 -16.68 -11.93
C SER A 162 -1.34 -16.52 -11.71
N ILE A 163 -0.94 -15.89 -10.61
CA ILE A 163 0.46 -15.90 -10.18
C ILE A 163 0.66 -17.16 -9.36
N GLN A 164 1.31 -18.15 -9.91
CA GLN A 164 1.85 -19.28 -9.16
C GLN A 164 3.28 -18.91 -8.76
N VAL A 165 3.50 -18.67 -7.48
CA VAL A 165 4.85 -18.64 -6.90
C VAL A 165 5.21 -20.10 -6.60
N LYS A 166 6.19 -20.64 -7.33
CA LYS A 166 6.83 -21.93 -7.01
C LYS A 166 7.81 -21.75 -5.86
#